data_32dad90812b30a0c848a8591b6071df8
#
_entry.id   32dad90812b30a0c848a8591b6071df8
#
_cell.length_a   1.000
_cell.length_b   1.000
_cell.length_c   1.000
_cell.angle_alpha   90.00
_cell.angle_beta   90.00
_cell.angle_gamma   90.00
#
_symmetry.space_group_name_H-M   'P 1'
#
loop_
_entity.id
_entity.type
_entity.pdbx_description
1 polymer ?
#
loop_
_entity_poly.entity_id
_entity_poly.type
_entity_poly.pdbx_seq_one_letter_code
_entity_poly.pdbx_strand_id
1 'polypeptide(L)'
;MAVKTDLKAELKNYFGFDNFKGNQEAIIENLMAGNDTFVLMPTGGGKSLCYQLPSLLMDGTAIVISPLIALMKNQVDAMRNFGEDDGIAHFLNSSLNRAAIEKVKSDIVSGKTKLLYVAPESLTKEENIEFLSTVSISFYAVDEAHCISEWGHDFRPEYRRIRPLINQIGNRPVIALTATATPKVQHDIQKNLGMLDAKVFKSSFNRPNLYYEVRPKTKNVDKDIIKFIKSHEGKSGIIYCLSRKKVEELTETLIVNNIKALPYHAGMDSAQRSANQDAFLMETVEIGRASCRER
;
A
#
# COMPACT_ATOMS: atom_id res chain seq x y z
N MET A 1 28.53 6.29 -22.68
CA MET A 1 28.39 5.20 -21.69
C MET A 1 27.47 5.73 -20.60
N ALA A 2 26.28 5.17 -20.42
CA ALA A 2 25.42 5.56 -19.30
C ALA A 2 26.14 5.19 -17.99
N VAL A 3 26.31 6.16 -17.10
CA VAL A 3 26.86 5.90 -15.76
C VAL A 3 25.90 4.94 -15.09
N LYS A 4 26.35 3.73 -14.76
CA LYS A 4 25.53 2.75 -14.05
C LYS A 4 25.25 3.31 -12.66
N THR A 5 24.01 3.69 -12.40
CA THR A 5 23.57 4.21 -11.08
C THR A 5 23.87 3.17 -10.02
N ASP A 6 24.58 3.56 -8.98
CA ASP A 6 24.79 2.70 -7.80
C ASP A 6 23.52 2.71 -6.94
N LEU A 7 22.64 1.72 -7.18
CA LEU A 7 21.37 1.60 -6.49
C LEU A 7 21.50 1.48 -4.96
N LYS A 8 22.61 0.92 -4.45
CA LYS A 8 22.84 0.81 -3.00
C LYS A 8 23.18 2.15 -2.38
N ALA A 9 24.00 2.94 -3.09
CA ALA A 9 24.28 4.30 -2.66
C ALA A 9 23.02 5.14 -2.64
N GLU A 10 22.18 5.05 -3.68
CA GLU A 10 20.90 5.78 -3.73
C GLU A 10 19.87 5.27 -2.69
N LEU A 11 19.83 3.98 -2.43
CA LEU A 11 19.00 3.42 -1.35
C LEU A 11 19.38 4.02 0.01
N LYS A 12 20.68 4.12 0.29
CA LYS A 12 21.17 4.71 1.52
C LYS A 12 20.88 6.20 1.59
N ASN A 13 21.10 6.91 0.48
CA ASN A 13 20.89 8.35 0.37
C ASN A 13 19.43 8.74 0.62
N TYR A 14 18.47 8.08 -0.07
CA TYR A 14 17.06 8.44 0.02
C TYR A 14 16.31 7.81 1.20
N PHE A 15 16.66 6.58 1.60
CA PHE A 15 15.87 5.81 2.58
C PHE A 15 16.66 5.41 3.84
N GLY A 16 17.96 5.68 3.89
CA GLY A 16 18.81 5.32 5.03
C GLY A 16 19.10 3.83 5.17
N PHE A 17 18.76 2.99 4.19
CA PHE A 17 18.99 1.55 4.25
C PHE A 17 20.32 1.17 3.59
N ASP A 18 21.10 0.33 4.25
CA ASP A 18 22.39 -0.14 3.72
C ASP A 18 22.25 -1.26 2.68
N ASN A 19 21.18 -2.03 2.70
CA ASN A 19 20.99 -3.20 1.84
C ASN A 19 19.55 -3.38 1.40
N PHE A 20 19.37 -3.85 0.17
CA PHE A 20 18.08 -4.33 -0.33
C PHE A 20 17.66 -5.64 0.34
N LYS A 21 16.34 -5.85 0.46
CA LYS A 21 15.77 -7.11 0.96
C LYS A 21 15.35 -8.02 -0.20
N GLY A 22 15.79 -9.27 -0.15
CA GLY A 22 15.39 -10.27 -1.15
C GLY A 22 15.65 -9.81 -2.60
N ASN A 23 14.60 -9.77 -3.41
CA ASN A 23 14.69 -9.47 -4.84
C ASN A 23 14.54 -7.97 -5.18
N GLN A 24 14.51 -7.05 -4.20
CA GLN A 24 14.22 -5.63 -4.44
C GLN A 24 15.15 -5.00 -5.48
N GLU A 25 16.46 -5.22 -5.37
CA GLU A 25 17.46 -4.66 -6.31
C GLU A 25 17.18 -5.12 -7.74
N ALA A 26 17.01 -6.42 -7.96
CA ALA A 26 16.73 -6.98 -9.27
C ALA A 26 15.37 -6.54 -9.86
N ILE A 27 14.37 -6.29 -9.02
CA ILE A 27 13.06 -5.73 -9.42
C ILE A 27 13.25 -4.30 -9.93
N ILE A 28 13.99 -3.48 -9.17
CA ILE A 28 14.26 -2.08 -9.51
C ILE A 28 15.07 -1.98 -10.81
N GLU A 29 16.14 -2.77 -10.92
CA GLU A 29 16.95 -2.84 -12.15
C GLU A 29 16.10 -3.21 -13.38
N ASN A 30 15.21 -4.21 -13.26
CA ASN A 30 14.35 -4.65 -14.34
C ASN A 30 13.38 -3.55 -14.79
N LEU A 31 12.77 -2.83 -13.83
CA LEU A 31 11.86 -1.72 -14.12
C LEU A 31 12.59 -0.54 -14.75
N MET A 32 13.75 -0.15 -14.21
CA MET A 32 14.58 0.94 -14.76
C MET A 32 15.16 0.63 -16.13
N ALA A 33 15.32 -0.65 -16.46
CA ALA A 33 15.66 -1.11 -17.81
C ALA A 33 14.51 -1.00 -18.82
N GLY A 34 13.33 -0.53 -18.41
CA GLY A 34 12.16 -0.33 -19.26
C GLY A 34 11.29 -1.58 -19.45
N ASN A 35 11.44 -2.61 -18.59
CA ASN A 35 10.70 -3.85 -18.71
C ASN A 35 9.50 -3.92 -17.78
N ASP A 36 8.41 -4.52 -18.25
CA ASP A 36 7.28 -4.86 -17.41
C ASP A 36 7.69 -5.86 -16.32
N THR A 37 7.17 -5.65 -15.12
CA THR A 37 7.61 -6.35 -13.91
C THR A 37 6.41 -6.83 -13.09
N PHE A 38 6.32 -8.12 -12.79
CA PHE A 38 5.30 -8.65 -11.89
C PHE A 38 5.93 -9.10 -10.57
N VAL A 39 5.43 -8.56 -9.46
CA VAL A 39 5.97 -8.77 -8.11
C VAL A 39 4.96 -9.43 -7.20
N LEU A 40 5.26 -10.63 -6.74
CA LEU A 40 4.54 -11.32 -5.69
C LEU A 40 5.40 -11.35 -4.42
N MET A 41 5.07 -10.49 -3.47
CA MET A 41 5.87 -10.28 -2.26
C MET A 41 4.94 -10.08 -1.05
N PRO A 42 5.16 -10.75 0.09
CA PRO A 42 4.29 -10.66 1.25
C PRO A 42 4.20 -9.23 1.80
N THR A 43 3.16 -8.95 2.57
CA THR A 43 3.03 -7.70 3.34
C THR A 43 4.24 -7.55 4.27
N GLY A 44 4.80 -6.34 4.36
CA GLY A 44 6.04 -6.08 5.10
C GLY A 44 7.32 -6.49 4.37
N GLY A 45 7.22 -7.05 3.15
CA GLY A 45 8.38 -7.39 2.32
C GLY A 45 9.05 -6.18 1.64
N GLY A 46 8.48 -4.97 1.78
CA GLY A 46 9.03 -3.75 1.19
C GLY A 46 8.65 -3.54 -0.28
N LYS A 47 7.43 -3.93 -0.68
CA LYS A 47 6.91 -3.72 -2.03
C LYS A 47 6.99 -2.27 -2.51
N SER A 48 6.66 -1.31 -1.63
CA SER A 48 6.63 0.11 -1.99
C SER A 48 7.99 0.62 -2.45
N LEU A 49 9.09 0.16 -1.85
CA LEU A 49 10.44 0.54 -2.24
C LEU A 49 10.75 0.19 -3.71
N CYS A 50 10.15 -0.89 -4.23
CA CYS A 50 10.36 -1.35 -5.61
C CYS A 50 9.86 -0.36 -6.67
N TYR A 51 8.98 0.57 -6.32
CA TYR A 51 8.56 1.67 -7.20
C TYR A 51 8.95 3.05 -6.67
N GLN A 52 9.14 3.22 -5.36
CA GLN A 52 9.55 4.51 -4.78
C GLN A 52 10.96 4.89 -5.19
N LEU A 53 11.94 4.01 -5.02
CA LEU A 53 13.32 4.33 -5.40
C LEU A 53 13.48 4.60 -6.91
N PRO A 54 12.99 3.76 -7.83
CA PRO A 54 13.10 4.07 -9.26
C PRO A 54 12.37 5.35 -9.67
N SER A 55 11.27 5.73 -9.01
CA SER A 55 10.61 6.99 -9.32
C SER A 55 11.46 8.21 -9.02
N LEU A 56 12.33 8.16 -8.00
CA LEU A 56 13.26 9.24 -7.67
C LEU A 56 14.42 9.33 -8.68
N LEU A 57 14.81 8.20 -9.27
CA LEU A 57 15.98 8.08 -10.14
C LEU A 57 15.66 8.26 -11.63
N MET A 58 14.42 8.02 -12.03
CA MET A 58 13.99 8.12 -13.43
C MET A 58 13.43 9.50 -13.75
N ASP A 59 13.55 9.90 -15.02
CA ASP A 59 12.94 11.13 -15.52
C ASP A 59 11.42 10.99 -15.63
N GLY A 60 10.70 12.06 -15.28
CA GLY A 60 9.24 12.10 -15.29
C GLY A 60 8.61 11.72 -13.95
N THR A 61 7.29 11.53 -13.97
CA THR A 61 6.47 11.19 -12.79
C THR A 61 6.00 9.74 -12.88
N ALA A 62 6.23 8.95 -11.84
CA ALA A 62 5.65 7.61 -11.71
C ALA A 62 4.19 7.71 -11.28
N ILE A 63 3.30 6.98 -11.96
CA ILE A 63 1.86 6.91 -11.61
C ILE A 63 1.61 5.63 -10.80
N VAL A 64 1.26 5.79 -9.53
CA VAL A 64 0.95 4.67 -8.63
C VAL A 64 -0.55 4.53 -8.46
N ILE A 65 -1.12 3.47 -9.02
CA ILE A 65 -2.54 3.17 -8.94
C ILE A 65 -2.77 2.30 -7.71
N SER A 66 -3.52 2.81 -6.74
CA SER A 66 -3.78 2.14 -5.46
C SER A 66 -5.26 2.22 -5.08
N PRO A 67 -5.84 1.19 -4.42
CA PRO A 67 -7.28 1.14 -4.15
C PRO A 67 -7.69 1.87 -2.87
N LEU A 68 -6.75 2.27 -2.02
CA LEU A 68 -7.04 2.73 -0.65
C LEU A 68 -6.56 4.17 -0.44
N ILE A 69 -7.50 5.11 -0.36
CA ILE A 69 -7.23 6.55 -0.16
C ILE A 69 -6.40 6.81 1.10
N ALA A 70 -6.73 6.15 2.22
CA ALA A 70 -5.98 6.31 3.46
C ALA A 70 -4.52 5.83 3.34
N LEU A 71 -4.30 4.75 2.60
CA LEU A 71 -2.95 4.23 2.35
C LEU A 71 -2.15 5.20 1.47
N MET A 72 -2.77 5.80 0.45
CA MET A 72 -2.11 6.80 -0.40
C MET A 72 -1.58 7.98 0.42
N LYS A 73 -2.40 8.52 1.35
CA LYS A 73 -1.96 9.62 2.21
C LYS A 73 -0.74 9.23 3.02
N ASN A 74 -0.77 8.08 3.69
CA ASN A 74 0.36 7.60 4.49
C ASN A 74 1.64 7.41 3.65
N GLN A 75 1.51 6.91 2.41
CA GLN A 75 2.64 6.74 1.49
C GLN A 75 3.21 8.09 1.03
N VAL A 76 2.34 9.06 0.73
CA VAL A 76 2.76 10.42 0.36
C VAL A 76 3.46 11.11 1.52
N ASP A 77 2.88 11.05 2.72
CA ASP A 77 3.47 11.66 3.92
C ASP A 77 4.84 11.02 4.23
N ALA A 78 4.97 9.70 4.10
CA ALA A 78 6.25 9.00 4.25
C ALA A 78 7.29 9.47 3.21
N MET A 79 6.91 9.61 1.94
CA MET A 79 7.81 10.08 0.88
C MET A 79 8.27 11.52 1.11
N ARG A 80 7.39 12.40 1.57
CA ARG A 80 7.73 13.79 1.91
C ARG A 80 8.69 13.89 3.07
N ASN A 81 8.63 12.98 4.02
CA ASN A 81 9.56 12.92 5.15
C ASN A 81 10.99 12.52 4.75
N PHE A 82 11.16 11.85 3.60
CA PHE A 82 12.47 11.51 3.04
C PHE A 82 13.04 12.61 2.13
N GLY A 83 12.20 13.56 1.66
CA GLY A 83 12.61 14.64 0.77
C GLY A 83 12.58 15.99 1.46
N GLU A 84 13.35 16.93 0.93
CA GLU A 84 13.34 18.33 1.38
C GLU A 84 12.15 19.13 0.79
N ASP A 85 11.43 18.57 -0.20
CA ASP A 85 10.34 19.24 -0.92
C ASP A 85 9.01 18.47 -0.79
N ASP A 86 7.99 19.13 -0.25
CA ASP A 86 6.62 18.61 -0.15
C ASP A 86 6.00 18.26 -1.51
N GLY A 87 6.55 18.75 -2.61
CA GLY A 87 6.11 18.49 -3.98
C GLY A 87 6.55 17.15 -4.57
N ILE A 88 7.45 16.41 -3.91
CA ILE A 88 8.04 15.16 -4.43
C ILE A 88 7.01 14.05 -4.64
N ALA A 89 5.97 14.01 -3.80
CA ALA A 89 4.89 13.06 -3.89
C ALA A 89 3.54 13.72 -3.65
N HIS A 90 2.55 13.34 -4.47
CA HIS A 90 1.17 13.77 -4.34
C HIS A 90 0.20 12.60 -4.47
N PHE A 91 -1.05 12.81 -4.08
CA PHE A 91 -2.15 11.93 -4.43
C PHE A 91 -3.26 12.68 -5.18
N LEU A 92 -3.98 11.98 -6.03
CA LEU A 92 -5.13 12.50 -6.77
C LEU A 92 -6.33 11.58 -6.53
N ASN A 93 -7.29 12.06 -5.75
CA ASN A 93 -8.51 11.34 -5.44
C ASN A 93 -9.69 12.30 -5.22
N SER A 94 -10.87 11.78 -4.94
CA SER A 94 -12.11 12.55 -4.78
C SER A 94 -12.16 13.45 -3.54
N SER A 95 -11.20 13.36 -2.62
CA SER A 95 -11.18 14.18 -1.41
C SER A 95 -10.51 15.55 -1.59
N LEU A 96 -9.80 15.76 -2.72
CA LEU A 96 -9.10 17.02 -2.99
C LEU A 96 -10.04 18.11 -3.47
N ASN A 97 -9.86 19.32 -2.97
CA ASN A 97 -10.49 20.50 -3.52
C ASN A 97 -9.75 21.01 -4.79
N ARG A 98 -10.38 21.93 -5.52
CA ARG A 98 -9.86 22.44 -6.79
C ARG A 98 -8.46 23.07 -6.66
N ALA A 99 -8.22 23.85 -5.62
CA ALA A 99 -6.92 24.49 -5.41
C ALA A 99 -5.80 23.47 -5.18
N ALA A 100 -6.08 22.41 -4.43
CA ALA A 100 -5.13 21.30 -4.23
C ALA A 100 -4.85 20.54 -5.53
N ILE A 101 -5.87 20.31 -6.38
CA ILE A 101 -5.70 19.68 -7.69
C ILE A 101 -4.80 20.53 -8.59
N GLU A 102 -5.02 21.85 -8.66
CA GLU A 102 -4.19 22.75 -9.46
C GLU A 102 -2.73 22.77 -8.97
N LYS A 103 -2.50 22.74 -7.65
CA LYS A 103 -1.15 22.62 -7.09
C LYS A 103 -0.48 21.32 -7.53
N VAL A 104 -1.17 20.17 -7.44
CA VAL A 104 -0.66 18.88 -7.90
C VAL A 104 -0.25 18.95 -9.37
N LYS A 105 -1.13 19.48 -10.23
CA LYS A 105 -0.85 19.63 -11.67
C LYS A 105 0.38 20.53 -11.92
N SER A 106 0.47 21.65 -11.23
CA SER A 106 1.60 22.57 -11.34
C SER A 106 2.92 21.92 -10.94
N ASP A 107 2.94 21.17 -9.83
CA ASP A 107 4.13 20.47 -9.34
C ASP A 107 4.56 19.33 -10.29
N ILE A 108 3.63 18.66 -10.96
CA ILE A 108 3.93 17.66 -12.00
C ILE A 108 4.55 18.33 -13.24
N VAL A 109 3.93 19.39 -13.75
CA VAL A 109 4.43 20.12 -14.93
C VAL A 109 5.82 20.71 -14.68
N SER A 110 6.10 21.20 -13.47
CA SER A 110 7.42 21.71 -13.10
C SER A 110 8.48 20.62 -12.88
N GLY A 111 8.11 19.33 -12.94
CA GLY A 111 9.02 18.20 -12.72
C GLY A 111 9.37 17.93 -11.26
N LYS A 112 8.76 18.61 -10.31
CA LYS A 112 8.96 18.38 -8.87
C LYS A 112 8.41 17.06 -8.43
N THR A 113 7.22 16.69 -8.95
CA THR A 113 6.54 15.46 -8.52
C THR A 113 7.14 14.23 -9.17
N LYS A 114 7.72 13.37 -8.36
CA LYS A 114 8.28 12.07 -8.77
C LYS A 114 7.28 10.93 -8.63
N LEU A 115 6.36 11.01 -7.67
CA LEU A 115 5.30 10.03 -7.46
C LEU A 115 3.92 10.70 -7.41
N LEU A 116 3.00 10.20 -8.23
CA LEU A 116 1.59 10.55 -8.15
C LEU A 116 0.77 9.30 -7.82
N TYR A 117 0.19 9.24 -6.63
CA TYR A 117 -0.76 8.20 -6.25
C TYR A 117 -2.16 8.56 -6.76
N VAL A 118 -2.80 7.63 -7.48
CA VAL A 118 -4.10 7.86 -8.09
C VAL A 118 -5.06 6.73 -7.74
N ALA A 119 -6.28 7.10 -7.33
CA ALA A 119 -7.36 6.12 -7.21
C ALA A 119 -7.83 5.71 -8.62
N PRO A 120 -8.16 4.43 -8.86
CA PRO A 120 -8.62 3.97 -10.18
C PRO A 120 -9.78 4.82 -10.74
N GLU A 121 -10.73 5.20 -9.88
CA GLU A 121 -11.90 6.01 -10.25
C GLU A 121 -11.50 7.44 -10.68
N SER A 122 -10.43 7.97 -10.11
CA SER A 122 -9.90 9.29 -10.48
C SER A 122 -9.13 9.22 -11.80
N LEU A 123 -8.46 8.11 -12.08
CA LEU A 123 -7.75 7.89 -13.33
C LEU A 123 -8.70 7.82 -14.53
N THR A 124 -9.97 7.40 -14.33
CA THR A 124 -10.98 7.30 -15.41
C THR A 124 -11.61 8.63 -15.82
N LYS A 125 -11.35 9.72 -15.10
CA LYS A 125 -11.88 11.04 -15.45
C LYS A 125 -11.15 11.61 -16.66
N GLU A 126 -11.91 12.07 -17.65
CA GLU A 126 -11.39 12.58 -18.92
C GLU A 126 -10.35 13.69 -18.73
N GLU A 127 -10.66 14.66 -17.85
CA GLU A 127 -9.73 15.74 -17.47
C GLU A 127 -8.37 15.28 -16.94
N ASN A 128 -8.32 14.13 -16.25
CA ASN A 128 -7.09 13.56 -15.73
C ASN A 128 -6.34 12.80 -16.82
N ILE A 129 -7.05 12.09 -17.70
CA ILE A 129 -6.46 11.39 -18.84
C ILE A 129 -5.80 12.42 -19.78
N GLU A 130 -6.52 13.47 -20.15
CA GLU A 130 -6.02 14.56 -20.98
C GLU A 130 -4.77 15.20 -20.36
N PHE A 131 -4.84 15.56 -19.08
CA PHE A 131 -3.70 16.15 -18.38
C PHE A 131 -2.50 15.20 -18.36
N LEU A 132 -2.67 13.94 -17.95
CA LEU A 132 -1.59 12.97 -17.83
C LEU A 132 -0.97 12.61 -19.20
N SER A 133 -1.71 12.74 -20.30
CA SER A 133 -1.18 12.53 -21.66
C SER A 133 -0.20 13.63 -22.09
N THR A 134 -0.23 14.79 -21.43
CA THR A 134 0.66 15.93 -21.75
C THR A 134 1.94 15.96 -20.95
N VAL A 135 2.09 15.12 -19.93
CA VAL A 135 3.25 15.14 -19.02
C VAL A 135 4.17 13.94 -19.22
N SER A 136 5.42 14.08 -18.79
CA SER A 136 6.37 12.96 -18.86
C SER A 136 6.11 11.96 -17.77
N ILE A 137 5.74 10.72 -18.14
CA ILE A 137 5.53 9.61 -17.23
C ILE A 137 6.75 8.68 -17.30
N SER A 138 7.30 8.31 -16.15
CA SER A 138 8.40 7.35 -16.05
C SER A 138 7.92 5.90 -16.19
N PHE A 139 6.95 5.50 -15.39
CA PHE A 139 6.33 4.17 -15.40
C PHE A 139 4.98 4.17 -14.66
N TYR A 140 4.24 3.07 -14.74
CA TYR A 140 3.04 2.84 -13.95
C TYR A 140 3.29 1.75 -12.90
N ALA A 141 2.87 1.99 -11.66
CA ALA A 141 2.84 0.99 -10.60
C ALA A 141 1.38 0.65 -10.26
N VAL A 142 1.02 -0.62 -10.38
CA VAL A 142 -0.31 -1.12 -10.01
C VAL A 142 -0.18 -1.83 -8.68
N ASP A 143 -0.49 -1.12 -7.61
CA ASP A 143 -0.47 -1.67 -6.25
C ASP A 143 -1.75 -2.45 -5.98
N GLU A 144 -1.67 -3.45 -5.10
CA GLU A 144 -2.73 -4.41 -4.83
C GLU A 144 -3.35 -4.99 -6.14
N ALA A 145 -2.47 -5.35 -7.09
CA ALA A 145 -2.87 -5.79 -8.41
C ALA A 145 -3.87 -6.97 -8.44
N HIS A 146 -4.01 -7.71 -7.31
CA HIS A 146 -5.02 -8.76 -7.18
C HIS A 146 -6.46 -8.24 -7.31
N CYS A 147 -6.68 -6.92 -7.12
CA CYS A 147 -7.99 -6.29 -7.32
C CYS A 147 -8.50 -6.37 -8.77
N ILE A 148 -7.63 -6.66 -9.76
CA ILE A 148 -8.03 -6.82 -11.16
C ILE A 148 -8.78 -8.12 -11.44
N SER A 149 -8.59 -9.12 -10.58
CA SER A 149 -9.08 -10.48 -10.79
C SER A 149 -10.39 -10.75 -10.05
N GLU A 150 -11.39 -11.26 -10.77
CA GLU A 150 -12.64 -11.77 -10.18
C GLU A 150 -12.41 -12.99 -9.27
N TRP A 151 -11.29 -13.67 -9.45
CA TRP A 151 -10.87 -14.80 -8.62
C TRP A 151 -10.09 -14.35 -7.38
N GLY A 152 -9.83 -13.03 -7.26
CA GLY A 152 -9.23 -12.41 -6.09
C GLY A 152 -10.24 -12.17 -4.97
N HIS A 153 -9.75 -11.92 -3.79
CA HIS A 153 -10.61 -11.67 -2.62
C HIS A 153 -11.16 -10.23 -2.54
N ASP A 154 -10.66 -9.31 -3.37
CA ASP A 154 -11.04 -7.88 -3.39
C ASP A 154 -11.14 -7.37 -4.83
N PHE A 155 -12.01 -7.99 -5.60
CA PHE A 155 -12.22 -7.60 -7.00
C PHE A 155 -12.80 -6.18 -7.09
N ARG A 156 -12.20 -5.38 -7.99
CA ARG A 156 -12.64 -4.02 -8.31
C ARG A 156 -12.72 -3.84 -9.82
N PRO A 157 -13.91 -3.65 -10.38
CA PRO A 157 -14.10 -3.51 -11.84
C PRO A 157 -13.24 -2.41 -12.47
N GLU A 158 -12.98 -1.33 -11.74
CA GLU A 158 -12.17 -0.19 -12.17
C GLU A 158 -10.73 -0.60 -12.52
N TYR A 159 -10.18 -1.62 -11.85
CA TYR A 159 -8.85 -2.14 -12.12
C TYR A 159 -8.72 -2.76 -13.52
N ARG A 160 -9.80 -3.29 -14.09
CA ARG A 160 -9.81 -3.80 -15.48
C ARG A 160 -9.68 -2.72 -16.54
N ARG A 161 -9.95 -1.47 -16.18
CA ARG A 161 -9.79 -0.31 -17.05
C ARG A 161 -8.37 0.23 -17.09
N ILE A 162 -7.46 -0.21 -16.20
CA ILE A 162 -6.12 0.33 -16.07
C ILE A 162 -5.33 0.20 -17.38
N ARG A 163 -5.30 -0.98 -18.02
CA ARG A 163 -4.54 -1.15 -19.26
C ARG A 163 -5.06 -0.29 -20.42
N PRO A 164 -6.37 -0.25 -20.72
CA PRO A 164 -6.93 0.71 -21.67
C PRO A 164 -6.55 2.17 -21.39
N LEU A 165 -6.55 2.59 -20.11
CA LEU A 165 -6.17 3.95 -19.72
C LEU A 165 -4.68 4.23 -19.94
N ILE A 166 -3.80 3.29 -19.61
CA ILE A 166 -2.37 3.39 -19.89
C ILE A 166 -2.12 3.59 -21.39
N ASN A 167 -2.86 2.84 -22.25
CA ASN A 167 -2.74 2.97 -23.70
C ASN A 167 -3.20 4.35 -24.23
N GLN A 168 -4.17 4.98 -23.56
CA GLN A 168 -4.65 6.34 -23.89
C GLN A 168 -3.69 7.42 -23.43
N ILE A 169 -3.19 7.30 -22.19
CA ILE A 169 -2.29 8.28 -21.57
C ILE A 169 -0.90 8.22 -22.23
N GLY A 170 -0.36 7.01 -22.41
CA GLY A 170 0.95 6.79 -23.00
C GLY A 170 1.60 5.52 -22.47
N ASN A 171 2.01 4.63 -23.37
CA ASN A 171 2.66 3.38 -23.00
C ASN A 171 4.01 3.63 -22.30
N ARG A 172 4.14 3.11 -21.10
CA ARG A 172 5.36 3.08 -20.28
C ARG A 172 5.44 1.71 -19.58
N PRO A 173 6.60 1.33 -19.04
CA PRO A 173 6.74 0.11 -18.26
C PRO A 173 5.73 0.03 -17.13
N VAL A 174 5.24 -1.17 -16.85
CA VAL A 174 4.28 -1.44 -15.77
C VAL A 174 4.92 -2.34 -14.73
N ILE A 175 4.89 -1.93 -13.47
CA ILE A 175 5.15 -2.81 -12.35
C ILE A 175 3.84 -3.13 -11.63
N ALA A 176 3.46 -4.41 -11.60
CA ALA A 176 2.28 -4.89 -10.88
C ALA A 176 2.70 -5.60 -9.59
N LEU A 177 2.18 -5.15 -8.45
CA LEU A 177 2.60 -5.66 -7.14
C LEU A 177 1.38 -6.18 -6.37
N THR A 178 1.54 -7.34 -5.75
CA THR A 178 0.54 -7.88 -4.82
C THR A 178 1.17 -8.76 -3.75
N ALA A 179 0.51 -8.85 -2.60
CA ALA A 179 0.89 -9.78 -1.54
C ALA A 179 0.20 -11.14 -1.68
N THR A 180 -0.95 -11.19 -2.36
CA THR A 180 -1.83 -12.37 -2.36
C THR A 180 -2.31 -12.66 -3.78
N ALA A 181 -1.78 -13.71 -4.39
CA ALA A 181 -2.26 -14.16 -5.69
C ALA A 181 -1.95 -15.65 -5.89
N THR A 182 -3.00 -16.46 -6.06
CA THR A 182 -2.86 -17.85 -6.55
C THR A 182 -2.33 -17.85 -7.99
N PRO A 183 -1.80 -18.95 -8.52
CA PRO A 183 -1.33 -19.02 -9.91
C PRO A 183 -2.39 -18.56 -10.92
N LYS A 184 -3.67 -18.86 -10.69
CA LYS A 184 -4.79 -18.41 -11.52
C LYS A 184 -4.96 -16.89 -11.48
N VAL A 185 -4.88 -16.29 -10.30
CA VAL A 185 -4.95 -14.83 -10.10
C VAL A 185 -3.74 -14.15 -10.73
N GLN A 186 -2.51 -14.70 -10.59
CA GLN A 186 -1.31 -14.17 -11.22
C GLN A 186 -1.45 -14.09 -12.74
N HIS A 187 -1.93 -15.17 -13.37
CA HIS A 187 -2.16 -15.18 -14.82
C HIS A 187 -3.23 -14.17 -15.26
N ASP A 188 -4.32 -14.07 -14.49
CA ASP A 188 -5.41 -13.12 -14.77
C ASP A 188 -4.93 -11.66 -14.66
N ILE A 189 -4.10 -11.35 -13.67
CA ILE A 189 -3.46 -10.02 -13.53
C ILE A 189 -2.60 -9.71 -14.76
N GLN A 190 -1.69 -10.60 -15.12
CA GLN A 190 -0.78 -10.39 -16.24
C GLN A 190 -1.53 -10.24 -17.57
N LYS A 191 -2.57 -11.04 -17.79
CA LYS A 191 -3.43 -10.96 -18.96
C LYS A 191 -4.17 -9.62 -19.05
N ASN A 192 -4.83 -9.19 -17.98
CA ASN A 192 -5.62 -7.96 -17.97
C ASN A 192 -4.75 -6.69 -18.06
N LEU A 193 -3.52 -6.75 -17.56
CA LEU A 193 -2.55 -5.66 -17.69
C LEU A 193 -1.73 -5.74 -19.00
N GLY A 194 -1.94 -6.76 -19.85
CA GLY A 194 -1.21 -6.94 -21.10
C GLY A 194 0.29 -7.14 -20.90
N MET A 195 0.69 -7.85 -19.83
CA MET A 195 2.07 -8.06 -19.42
C MET A 195 2.41 -9.56 -19.23
N LEU A 196 1.96 -10.41 -20.14
CA LEU A 196 2.20 -11.86 -20.08
C LEU A 196 3.69 -12.22 -20.16
N ASP A 197 4.48 -11.39 -20.84
CA ASP A 197 5.92 -11.57 -21.00
C ASP A 197 6.73 -10.86 -19.90
N ALA A 198 6.06 -10.28 -18.90
CA ALA A 198 6.71 -9.58 -17.80
C ALA A 198 7.60 -10.51 -16.96
N LYS A 199 8.74 -10.01 -16.53
CA LYS A 199 9.59 -10.74 -15.60
C LYS A 199 8.89 -10.87 -14.24
N VAL A 200 8.77 -12.11 -13.76
CA VAL A 200 8.07 -12.44 -12.52
C VAL A 200 9.06 -12.62 -11.38
N PHE A 201 8.87 -11.85 -10.32
CA PHE A 201 9.63 -11.94 -9.09
C PHE A 201 8.73 -12.45 -7.96
N LYS A 202 9.10 -13.59 -7.36
CA LYS A 202 8.37 -14.19 -6.24
C LYS A 202 9.26 -14.24 -5.01
N SER A 203 8.76 -13.72 -3.90
CA SER A 203 9.40 -13.84 -2.60
C SER A 203 8.72 -14.92 -1.75
N SER A 204 9.47 -15.50 -0.83
CA SER A 204 8.90 -16.46 0.13
C SER A 204 7.86 -15.78 1.01
N PHE A 205 6.75 -16.48 1.25
CA PHE A 205 5.73 -16.08 2.22
C PHE A 205 6.09 -16.47 3.65
N ASN A 206 7.11 -17.31 3.81
CA ASN A 206 7.61 -17.66 5.13
C ASN A 206 8.25 -16.44 5.79
N ARG A 207 7.75 -16.09 6.95
CA ARG A 207 8.23 -14.98 7.78
C ARG A 207 8.81 -15.54 9.07
N PRO A 208 10.10 -15.85 9.12
CA PRO A 208 10.72 -16.54 10.26
C PRO A 208 10.66 -15.73 11.58
N ASN A 209 10.38 -14.42 11.48
CA ASN A 209 10.17 -13.54 12.62
C ASN A 209 8.74 -13.57 13.17
N LEU A 210 7.80 -14.32 12.55
CA LEU A 210 6.42 -14.46 13.02
C LEU A 210 6.20 -15.85 13.59
N TYR A 211 5.65 -15.91 14.78
CA TYR A 211 5.17 -17.14 15.40
C TYR A 211 3.65 -17.25 15.21
N TYR A 212 3.20 -18.41 14.72
CA TYR A 212 1.79 -18.72 14.55
C TYR A 212 1.38 -19.78 15.54
N GLU A 213 0.32 -19.53 16.30
CA GLU A 213 -0.27 -20.47 17.23
C GLU A 213 -1.76 -20.63 16.99
N VAL A 214 -2.25 -21.86 16.98
CA VAL A 214 -3.69 -22.17 16.90
C VAL A 214 -4.13 -22.77 18.22
N ARG A 215 -5.09 -22.15 18.88
CA ARG A 215 -5.69 -22.66 20.14
C ARG A 215 -7.14 -23.05 19.93
N PRO A 216 -7.59 -24.18 20.50
CA PRO A 216 -9.00 -24.54 20.49
C PRO A 216 -9.85 -23.44 21.15
N LYS A 217 -10.98 -23.13 20.54
CA LYS A 217 -11.92 -22.18 21.12
C LYS A 217 -12.63 -22.79 22.30
N THR A 218 -12.46 -22.22 23.49
CA THR A 218 -13.10 -22.65 24.73
C THR A 218 -14.39 -21.86 24.99
N LYS A 219 -15.18 -22.29 26.00
CA LYS A 219 -16.34 -21.50 26.49
C LYS A 219 -15.90 -20.21 27.20
N ASN A 220 -14.61 -20.10 27.59
CA ASN A 220 -14.04 -19.00 28.36
C ASN A 220 -13.05 -18.15 27.52
N VAL A 221 -13.30 -17.98 26.21
CA VAL A 221 -12.39 -17.27 25.28
C VAL A 221 -11.94 -15.91 25.79
N ASP A 222 -12.84 -15.11 26.37
CA ASP A 222 -12.50 -13.77 26.86
C ASP A 222 -11.50 -13.83 28.02
N LYS A 223 -11.62 -14.82 28.91
CA LYS A 223 -10.64 -15.07 29.98
C LYS A 223 -9.29 -15.54 29.43
N ASP A 224 -9.31 -16.39 28.39
CA ASP A 224 -8.08 -16.86 27.74
C ASP A 224 -7.34 -15.71 27.05
N ILE A 225 -8.07 -14.80 26.40
CA ILE A 225 -7.52 -13.57 25.80
C ILE A 225 -6.89 -12.68 26.87
N ILE A 226 -7.58 -12.41 27.97
CA ILE A 226 -7.05 -11.61 29.08
C ILE A 226 -5.77 -12.22 29.65
N LYS A 227 -5.76 -13.53 29.87
CA LYS A 227 -4.59 -14.25 30.36
C LYS A 227 -3.42 -14.16 29.39
N PHE A 228 -3.69 -14.29 28.09
CA PHE A 228 -2.68 -14.16 27.04
C PHE A 228 -2.08 -12.76 27.02
N ILE A 229 -2.90 -11.70 27.06
CA ILE A 229 -2.42 -10.32 27.09
C ILE A 229 -1.54 -10.07 28.33
N LYS A 230 -2.01 -10.46 29.52
CA LYS A 230 -1.27 -10.31 30.76
C LYS A 230 0.07 -11.07 30.79
N SER A 231 0.17 -12.18 30.03
CA SER A 231 1.46 -12.89 29.87
C SER A 231 2.42 -12.24 28.87
N HIS A 232 1.98 -11.18 28.18
CA HIS A 232 2.76 -10.39 27.21
C HIS A 232 2.77 -8.90 27.58
N GLU A 233 2.87 -8.59 28.86
CA GLU A 233 2.89 -7.23 29.38
C GLU A 233 3.95 -6.38 28.66
N GLY A 234 3.61 -5.11 28.38
CA GLY A 234 4.47 -4.18 27.65
C GLY A 234 4.54 -4.43 26.13
N LYS A 235 3.70 -5.32 25.57
CA LYS A 235 3.60 -5.53 24.12
C LYS A 235 2.27 -5.03 23.58
N SER A 236 2.32 -4.35 22.44
CA SER A 236 1.12 -3.93 21.71
C SER A 236 0.50 -5.10 20.95
N GLY A 237 -0.83 -5.09 20.79
CA GLY A 237 -1.55 -6.15 20.10
C GLY A 237 -2.81 -5.67 19.38
N ILE A 238 -3.26 -6.40 18.37
CA ILE A 238 -4.52 -6.18 17.68
C ILE A 238 -5.38 -7.44 17.77
N ILE A 239 -6.64 -7.27 18.20
CA ILE A 239 -7.59 -8.38 18.29
C ILE A 239 -8.68 -8.22 17.23
N TYR A 240 -8.80 -9.16 16.30
CA TYR A 240 -9.86 -9.19 15.31
C TYR A 240 -11.11 -9.89 15.84
N CYS A 241 -12.27 -9.25 15.72
CA CYS A 241 -13.56 -9.78 16.10
C CYS A 241 -14.49 -9.93 14.90
N LEU A 242 -15.43 -10.88 14.94
CA LEU A 242 -16.36 -11.15 13.83
C LEU A 242 -17.48 -10.11 13.69
N SER A 243 -17.74 -9.29 14.72
CA SER A 243 -18.81 -8.28 14.68
C SER A 243 -18.42 -7.02 15.47
N ARG A 244 -19.03 -5.89 15.11
CA ARG A 244 -18.89 -4.60 15.82
C ARG A 244 -19.25 -4.74 17.29
N LYS A 245 -20.40 -5.37 17.58
CA LYS A 245 -20.88 -5.64 18.95
C LYS A 245 -19.82 -6.38 19.77
N LYS A 246 -19.19 -7.43 19.20
CA LYS A 246 -18.13 -8.16 19.91
C LYS A 246 -16.86 -7.33 20.12
N VAL A 247 -16.56 -6.36 19.24
CA VAL A 247 -15.46 -5.40 19.45
C VAL A 247 -15.74 -4.57 20.68
N GLU A 248 -16.92 -3.99 20.81
CA GLU A 248 -17.32 -3.15 21.94
C GLU A 248 -17.34 -3.93 23.25
N GLU A 249 -18.07 -5.05 23.31
CA GLU A 249 -18.17 -5.92 24.50
C GLU A 249 -16.79 -6.36 25.03
N LEU A 250 -15.90 -6.79 24.11
CA LEU A 250 -14.60 -7.26 24.54
C LEU A 250 -13.68 -6.07 24.92
N THR A 251 -13.86 -4.87 24.32
CA THR A 251 -13.15 -3.67 24.78
C THR A 251 -13.51 -3.32 26.21
N GLU A 252 -14.79 -3.27 26.56
CA GLU A 252 -15.26 -3.05 27.92
C GLU A 252 -14.69 -4.11 28.88
N THR A 253 -14.74 -5.37 28.47
CA THR A 253 -14.18 -6.46 29.27
C THR A 253 -12.68 -6.29 29.54
N LEU A 254 -11.91 -5.82 28.59
CA LEU A 254 -10.47 -5.56 28.79
C LEU A 254 -10.23 -4.37 29.69
N ILE A 255 -10.97 -3.27 29.53
CA ILE A 255 -10.86 -2.07 30.36
C ILE A 255 -11.15 -2.41 31.83
N VAL A 256 -12.22 -3.18 32.10
CA VAL A 256 -12.57 -3.64 33.46
C VAL A 256 -11.45 -4.50 34.06
N ASN A 257 -10.65 -5.18 33.25
CA ASN A 257 -9.50 -5.98 33.68
C ASN A 257 -8.16 -5.21 33.69
N ASN A 258 -8.21 -3.87 33.67
CA ASN A 258 -7.05 -2.96 33.69
C ASN A 258 -6.14 -3.10 32.47
N ILE A 259 -6.69 -3.44 31.30
CA ILE A 259 -5.97 -3.46 30.03
C ILE A 259 -6.43 -2.26 29.20
N LYS A 260 -5.50 -1.39 28.79
CA LYS A 260 -5.77 -0.22 27.96
C LYS A 260 -6.11 -0.65 26.55
N ALA A 261 -7.39 -0.64 26.18
CA ALA A 261 -7.90 -1.07 24.89
C ALA A 261 -8.85 -0.04 24.28
N LEU A 262 -8.79 0.16 22.96
CA LEU A 262 -9.68 1.04 22.20
C LEU A 262 -10.38 0.27 21.07
N PRO A 263 -11.69 0.51 20.84
CA PRO A 263 -12.41 -0.10 19.73
C PRO A 263 -12.01 0.56 18.39
N TYR A 264 -12.10 -0.22 17.30
CA TYR A 264 -11.93 0.29 15.93
C TYR A 264 -12.81 -0.49 14.97
N HIS A 265 -13.83 0.13 14.40
CA HIS A 265 -14.73 -0.49 13.41
C HIS A 265 -15.46 0.57 12.57
N ALA A 266 -16.02 0.17 11.43
CA ALA A 266 -16.63 1.07 10.47
C ALA A 266 -17.90 1.79 10.98
N GLY A 267 -18.55 1.29 12.04
CA GLY A 267 -19.70 1.95 12.68
C GLY A 267 -19.35 3.12 13.58
N MET A 268 -18.06 3.36 13.86
CA MET A 268 -17.62 4.50 14.64
C MET A 268 -17.59 5.77 13.79
N ASP A 269 -17.76 6.93 14.44
CA ASP A 269 -17.48 8.23 13.84
C ASP A 269 -16.04 8.33 13.32
N SER A 270 -15.85 9.03 12.20
CA SER A 270 -14.55 9.07 11.53
C SER A 270 -13.47 9.78 12.37
N ALA A 271 -13.83 10.81 13.12
CA ALA A 271 -12.90 11.53 13.98
C ALA A 271 -12.44 10.66 15.15
N GLN A 272 -13.37 9.95 15.81
CA GLN A 272 -13.05 9.03 16.90
C GLN A 272 -12.22 7.84 16.41
N ARG A 273 -12.53 7.32 15.20
CA ARG A 273 -11.77 6.23 14.58
C ARG A 273 -10.32 6.65 14.31
N SER A 274 -10.13 7.87 13.79
CA SER A 274 -8.79 8.43 13.57
C SER A 274 -8.04 8.61 14.89
N ALA A 275 -8.68 9.19 15.90
CA ALA A 275 -8.09 9.39 17.22
C ALA A 275 -7.68 8.06 17.90
N ASN A 276 -8.51 7.02 17.78
CA ASN A 276 -8.18 5.70 18.34
C ASN A 276 -7.01 5.03 17.58
N GLN A 277 -6.90 5.25 16.28
CA GLN A 277 -5.76 4.79 15.48
C GLN A 277 -4.47 5.52 15.89
N ASP A 278 -4.53 6.83 16.02
CA ASP A 278 -3.38 7.64 16.42
C ASP A 278 -2.91 7.26 17.83
N ALA A 279 -3.84 7.07 18.77
CA ALA A 279 -3.53 6.62 20.14
C ALA A 279 -2.81 5.26 20.17
N PHE A 280 -3.20 4.33 19.27
CA PHE A 280 -2.52 3.04 19.13
C PHE A 280 -1.13 3.20 18.51
N LEU A 281 -0.98 4.03 17.48
CA LEU A 281 0.31 4.29 16.83
C LEU A 281 1.30 5.01 17.75
N MET A 282 0.80 5.88 18.64
CA MET A 282 1.61 6.58 19.65
C MET A 282 1.85 5.76 20.93
N GLU A 283 1.49 4.47 20.92
CA GLU A 283 1.66 3.52 22.03
C GLU A 283 1.00 3.99 23.36
N THR A 284 0.02 4.89 23.30
CA THR A 284 -0.74 5.33 24.46
C THR A 284 -1.74 4.29 24.95
N VAL A 285 -2.03 3.29 24.11
CA VAL A 285 -2.85 2.11 24.42
C VAL A 285 -2.15 0.83 23.98
N GLU A 286 -2.33 -0.23 24.75
CA GLU A 286 -1.68 -1.52 24.52
C GLU A 286 -2.39 -2.34 23.43
N ILE A 287 -3.74 -2.28 23.37
CA ILE A 287 -4.56 -3.09 22.49
C ILE A 287 -5.40 -2.22 21.56
N GLY A 288 -5.05 -2.26 20.27
CA GLY A 288 -5.91 -1.78 19.19
C GLY A 288 -6.89 -2.89 18.75
N ARG A 289 -8.09 -2.51 18.25
CA ARG A 289 -9.08 -3.49 17.79
C ARG A 289 -9.62 -3.15 16.43
N ALA A 290 -9.66 -4.15 15.55
CA ALA A 290 -10.28 -4.06 14.26
C ALA A 290 -11.40 -5.12 14.14
N SER A 291 -12.58 -4.73 13.61
CA SER A 291 -13.55 -5.70 13.18
C SER A 291 -13.11 -6.33 11.88
N CYS A 292 -13.19 -7.65 11.77
CA CYS A 292 -13.15 -8.28 10.46
C CYS A 292 -14.35 -7.82 9.62
N ARG A 293 -14.11 -7.66 8.31
CA ARG A 293 -15.08 -7.35 7.26
C ARG A 293 -16.51 -7.80 7.57
N GLU A 294 -17.45 -6.88 7.44
CA GLU A 294 -18.80 -7.26 7.03
C GLU A 294 -18.72 -7.72 5.55
N ARG A 295 -19.19 -8.94 5.31
CA ARG A 295 -19.47 -9.44 3.98
C ARG A 295 -20.72 -8.75 3.41
#